data_7906397298db3e84c51281e2d4ee0215
#
_entry.id   7906397298db3e84c51281e2d4ee0215
#
_cell.length_a   1.000
_cell.length_b   1.000
_cell.length_c   1.000
_cell.angle_alpha   90.00
_cell.angle_beta   90.00
_cell.angle_gamma   90.00
#
_symmetry.space_group_name_H-M   'P 1'
#
loop_
_entity.id
_entity.type
_entity.pdbx_description
1 polymer ?
#
loop_
_entity_poly.entity_id
_entity_poly.type
_entity_poly.pdbx_seq_one_letter_code
_entity_poly.pdbx_strand_id
1 'polypeptide(L)'
;MTEANPTYLSLKLAKAKKTGLRASGEITYRVLCDPQKKLLALTIVGNEGGGYWSREIIPFEGIELCLADFIDGKPLPAKALRDAFVGKSVNNAGFLAAILRAEGLLEAAPDVAHQHRVTGRWEQWKSQQLQLDGEPYVPETTKPPVTSPAESAEQTSGKVNTIIRDGPHPSQRKGRGSKARSVGTPQEQERDDASAT
;
A
#
# COMPACT_ATOMS: atom_id res chain seq x y z
N MET A 1 33.13 -19.06 -14.08
CA MET A 1 32.06 -18.11 -13.75
C MET A 1 30.78 -18.92 -13.68
N THR A 2 30.29 -19.16 -12.48
CA THR A 2 29.02 -19.89 -12.27
C THR A 2 27.93 -18.89 -12.59
N GLU A 3 27.32 -18.99 -13.77
CA GLU A 3 26.08 -18.26 -14.05
C GLU A 3 25.05 -18.74 -13.02
N ALA A 4 24.63 -17.83 -12.16
CA ALA A 4 23.54 -18.10 -11.25
C ALA A 4 22.31 -18.42 -12.11
N ASN A 5 21.83 -19.67 -12.04
CA ASN A 5 20.58 -20.05 -12.71
C ASN A 5 19.48 -19.08 -12.28
N PRO A 6 18.79 -18.45 -13.22
CA PRO A 6 17.71 -17.53 -12.87
C PRO A 6 16.68 -18.28 -12.05
N THR A 7 16.38 -17.75 -10.88
CA THR A 7 15.39 -18.34 -9.96
C THR A 7 13.97 -18.18 -10.50
N TYR A 8 13.76 -17.24 -11.45
CA TYR A 8 12.46 -16.93 -12.04
C TYR A 8 12.58 -16.57 -13.53
N LEU A 9 11.46 -16.69 -14.23
CA LEU A 9 11.25 -16.11 -15.56
C LEU A 9 10.33 -14.90 -15.42
N SER A 10 10.69 -13.78 -16.03
CA SER A 10 9.83 -12.60 -16.15
C SER A 10 8.93 -12.75 -17.36
N LEU A 11 7.65 -12.98 -17.13
CA LEU A 11 6.65 -13.14 -18.19
C LEU A 11 6.14 -11.80 -18.71
N LYS A 12 6.08 -10.79 -17.84
CA LYS A 12 5.51 -9.49 -18.14
C LYS A 12 6.11 -8.40 -17.28
N LEU A 13 6.41 -7.26 -17.88
CA LEU A 13 6.69 -6.00 -17.20
C LEU A 13 5.57 -5.02 -17.54
N ALA A 14 4.90 -4.47 -16.53
CA ALA A 14 3.76 -3.59 -16.75
C ALA A 14 3.64 -2.51 -15.68
N LYS A 15 2.71 -1.59 -15.88
CA LYS A 15 2.40 -0.50 -14.95
C LYS A 15 0.94 -0.55 -14.50
N ALA A 16 0.70 -0.21 -13.26
CA ALA A 16 -0.62 -0.10 -12.65
C ALA A 16 -0.83 1.28 -12.05
N LYS A 17 -1.96 1.91 -12.36
CA LYS A 17 -2.36 3.17 -11.76
C LYS A 17 -2.72 2.97 -10.28
N LYS A 18 -2.18 3.78 -9.40
CA LYS A 18 -2.53 3.71 -7.97
C LYS A 18 -4.01 4.00 -7.76
N THR A 19 -4.66 3.27 -6.85
CA THR A 19 -6.11 3.34 -6.63
C THR A 19 -6.53 4.22 -5.46
N GLY A 20 -5.60 4.74 -4.66
CA GLY A 20 -5.91 5.61 -3.52
C GLY A 20 -6.38 7.01 -3.96
N LEU A 21 -7.31 7.61 -3.22
CA LEU A 21 -7.86 8.96 -3.50
C LEU A 21 -6.82 10.05 -3.69
N ARG A 22 -5.73 9.99 -2.91
CA ARG A 22 -4.64 10.97 -2.96
C ARG A 22 -3.40 10.40 -3.64
N ALA A 23 -3.50 9.22 -4.21
CA ALA A 23 -2.37 8.56 -4.82
C ALA A 23 -2.17 9.10 -6.23
N SER A 24 -0.94 9.49 -6.55
CA SER A 24 -0.52 9.89 -7.90
C SER A 24 0.57 8.96 -8.40
N GLY A 25 0.69 8.87 -9.72
CA GLY A 25 1.69 8.05 -10.38
C GLY A 25 1.31 6.56 -10.47
N GLU A 26 2.26 5.79 -10.94
CA GLU A 26 2.08 4.39 -11.28
C GLU A 26 3.01 3.49 -10.47
N ILE A 27 2.64 2.23 -10.40
CA ILE A 27 3.45 1.13 -9.87
C ILE A 27 3.94 0.32 -11.04
N THR A 28 5.25 0.15 -11.17
CA THR A 28 5.85 -0.77 -12.13
C THR A 28 6.03 -2.13 -11.46
N TYR A 29 5.57 -3.18 -12.11
CA TYR A 29 5.59 -4.54 -11.56
C TYR A 29 5.96 -5.56 -12.63
N ARG A 30 6.37 -6.74 -12.17
CA ARG A 30 6.59 -7.90 -13.03
C ARG A 30 5.66 -9.04 -12.62
N VAL A 31 5.19 -9.76 -13.62
CA VAL A 31 4.62 -11.10 -13.45
C VAL A 31 5.75 -12.08 -13.70
N LEU A 32 5.97 -12.96 -12.75
CA LEU A 32 7.05 -13.95 -12.76
C LEU A 32 6.46 -15.36 -12.73
N CYS A 33 7.22 -16.32 -13.21
CA CYS A 33 6.97 -17.72 -12.95
C CYS A 33 8.26 -18.46 -12.58
N ASP A 34 8.12 -19.63 -12.00
CA ASP A 34 9.24 -20.56 -11.83
C ASP A 34 9.73 -21.08 -13.21
N PRO A 35 10.95 -21.62 -13.30
CA PRO A 35 11.49 -22.14 -14.56
C PRO A 35 10.68 -23.28 -15.16
N GLN A 36 9.90 -23.99 -14.35
CA GLN A 36 9.03 -25.08 -14.79
C GLN A 36 7.64 -24.58 -15.26
N LYS A 37 7.37 -23.29 -15.21
CA LYS A 37 6.09 -22.66 -15.55
C LYS A 37 4.90 -23.25 -14.79
N LYS A 38 5.07 -23.49 -13.48
CA LYS A 38 4.03 -24.05 -12.59
C LYS A 38 3.51 -23.03 -11.58
N LEU A 39 4.40 -22.16 -11.09
CA LEU A 39 4.10 -21.22 -10.03
C LEU A 39 4.22 -19.79 -10.55
N LEU A 40 3.21 -19.00 -10.30
CA LEU A 40 3.21 -17.57 -10.62
C LEU A 40 3.56 -16.75 -9.38
N ALA A 41 4.21 -15.62 -9.60
CA ALA A 41 4.51 -14.64 -8.58
C ALA A 41 4.44 -13.22 -9.14
N LEU A 42 4.32 -12.24 -8.25
CA LEU A 42 4.39 -10.81 -8.57
C LEU A 42 5.56 -10.18 -7.83
N THR A 43 6.17 -9.15 -8.41
CA THR A 43 7.12 -8.30 -7.70
C THR A 43 6.94 -6.85 -8.13
N ILE A 44 7.06 -5.92 -7.17
CA ILE A 44 7.04 -4.48 -7.44
C ILE A 44 8.47 -4.06 -7.71
N VAL A 45 8.71 -3.46 -8.88
CA VAL A 45 10.03 -3.02 -9.31
C VAL A 45 10.18 -1.50 -9.39
N GLY A 46 9.06 -0.76 -9.35
CA GLY A 46 9.09 0.70 -9.38
C GLY A 46 7.85 1.32 -8.74
N ASN A 47 7.99 2.54 -8.23
CA ASN A 47 6.91 3.32 -7.63
C ASN A 47 7.11 4.80 -7.97
N GLU A 48 6.28 5.34 -8.85
CA GLU A 48 6.24 6.77 -9.15
C GLU A 48 5.53 7.54 -8.03
N GLY A 49 6.00 8.76 -7.73
CA GLY A 49 5.42 9.61 -6.69
C GLY A 49 5.90 9.30 -5.27
N GLY A 50 6.95 8.47 -5.12
CA GLY A 50 7.62 8.24 -3.85
C GLY A 50 6.89 7.27 -2.91
N GLY A 51 7.43 7.13 -1.70
CA GLY A 51 6.98 6.18 -0.70
C GLY A 51 7.75 4.85 -0.74
N TYR A 52 7.91 4.27 0.43
CA TYR A 52 8.61 3.00 0.58
C TYR A 52 7.74 1.82 0.14
N TRP A 53 8.36 0.82 -0.49
CA TRP A 53 7.71 -0.45 -0.86
C TRP A 53 8.70 -1.60 -0.71
N SER A 54 8.18 -2.81 -0.61
CA SER A 54 8.98 -4.03 -0.63
C SER A 54 9.19 -4.53 -2.06
N ARG A 55 10.41 -4.95 -2.38
CA ARG A 55 10.76 -5.60 -3.66
C ARG A 55 10.70 -7.12 -3.57
N GLU A 56 10.02 -7.65 -2.57
CA GLU A 56 9.88 -9.09 -2.41
C GLU A 56 9.09 -9.72 -3.54
N ILE A 57 9.37 -10.99 -3.77
CA ILE A 57 8.61 -11.81 -4.69
C ILE A 57 7.42 -12.37 -3.92
N ILE A 58 6.23 -12.10 -4.40
CA ILE A 58 4.96 -12.44 -3.77
C ILE A 58 4.40 -13.64 -4.52
N PRO A 59 4.40 -14.84 -3.92
CA PRO A 59 3.78 -16.02 -4.53
C PRO A 59 2.29 -15.76 -4.77
N PHE A 60 1.81 -16.16 -5.94
CA PHE A 60 0.41 -15.93 -6.31
C PHE A 60 -0.56 -16.69 -5.41
N GLU A 61 -0.17 -17.86 -4.94
CA GLU A 61 -0.92 -18.65 -3.95
C GLU A 61 -1.16 -17.86 -2.65
N GLY A 62 -0.17 -17.10 -2.18
CA GLY A 62 -0.32 -16.23 -1.01
C GLY A 62 -1.35 -15.12 -1.23
N ILE A 63 -1.47 -14.63 -2.47
CA ILE A 63 -2.51 -13.66 -2.85
C ILE A 63 -3.88 -14.33 -2.84
N GLU A 64 -4.01 -15.52 -3.43
CA GLU A 64 -5.26 -16.29 -3.45
C GLU A 64 -5.77 -16.57 -2.03
N LEU A 65 -4.87 -16.94 -1.11
CA LEU A 65 -5.22 -17.14 0.30
C LEU A 65 -5.80 -15.88 0.96
N CYS A 66 -5.23 -14.70 0.67
CA CYS A 66 -5.77 -13.42 1.18
C CYS A 66 -7.17 -13.12 0.65
N LEU A 67 -7.58 -13.70 -0.45
CA LEU A 67 -8.83 -13.41 -1.15
C LEU A 67 -9.90 -14.47 -0.94
N ALA A 68 -9.56 -15.61 -0.32
CA ALA A 68 -10.46 -16.77 -0.16
C ALA A 68 -11.82 -16.39 0.48
N ASP A 69 -11.82 -15.48 1.45
CA ASP A 69 -13.04 -15.05 2.15
C ASP A 69 -13.89 -14.02 1.35
N PHE A 70 -13.40 -13.58 0.17
CA PHE A 70 -14.02 -12.52 -0.62
C PHE A 70 -14.49 -12.98 -2.01
N ILE A 71 -14.42 -14.27 -2.31
CA ILE A 71 -14.79 -14.84 -3.61
C ILE A 71 -16.27 -14.64 -3.93
N ASP A 72 -17.13 -14.60 -2.93
CA ASP A 72 -18.60 -14.44 -3.07
C ASP A 72 -19.06 -13.01 -3.37
N GLY A 73 -18.18 -12.16 -3.89
CA GLY A 73 -18.51 -10.77 -4.24
C GLY A 73 -18.52 -9.81 -3.06
N LYS A 74 -18.07 -10.24 -1.89
CA LYS A 74 -17.91 -9.38 -0.72
C LYS A 74 -16.91 -8.26 -1.00
N PRO A 75 -17.17 -7.02 -0.53
CA PRO A 75 -16.22 -5.92 -0.66
C PRO A 75 -14.90 -6.23 0.06
N LEU A 76 -13.78 -6.08 -0.66
CA LEU A 76 -12.42 -6.36 -0.21
C LEU A 76 -11.68 -5.06 0.07
N PRO A 77 -11.31 -4.74 1.31
CA PRO A 77 -10.41 -3.64 1.58
C PRO A 77 -8.98 -4.01 1.19
N ALA A 78 -8.22 -3.09 0.60
CA ALA A 78 -6.83 -3.35 0.18
C ALA A 78 -5.97 -3.94 1.32
N LYS A 79 -6.24 -3.57 2.59
CA LYS A 79 -5.51 -4.11 3.75
C LYS A 79 -5.57 -5.64 3.90
N ALA A 80 -6.58 -6.30 3.33
CA ALA A 80 -6.69 -7.76 3.35
C ALA A 80 -5.52 -8.44 2.59
N LEU A 81 -4.92 -7.73 1.63
CA LEU A 81 -3.75 -8.20 0.88
C LEU A 81 -2.42 -8.06 1.64
N ARG A 82 -2.44 -7.59 2.89
CA ARG A 82 -1.21 -7.36 3.67
C ARG A 82 -0.45 -8.65 3.94
N ASP A 83 -1.16 -9.73 4.20
CA ASP A 83 -0.57 -11.00 4.61
C ASP A 83 0.07 -11.76 3.44
N ALA A 84 -0.12 -11.29 2.20
CA ALA A 84 0.64 -11.76 1.04
C ALA A 84 2.12 -11.32 1.08
N PHE A 85 2.48 -10.39 1.97
CA PHE A 85 3.83 -9.85 2.12
C PHE A 85 4.47 -10.28 3.43
N VAL A 86 5.77 -10.56 3.38
CA VAL A 86 6.61 -10.70 4.57
C VAL A 86 7.02 -9.30 5.08
N GLY A 87 7.30 -8.38 4.17
CA GLY A 87 7.67 -7.00 4.47
C GLY A 87 6.51 -6.16 4.98
N LYS A 88 6.79 -5.27 5.95
CA LYS A 88 5.78 -4.51 6.70
C LYS A 88 5.46 -3.12 6.14
N SER A 89 5.75 -2.83 4.85
CA SER A 89 5.39 -1.53 4.28
C SER A 89 3.87 -1.35 4.24
N VAL A 90 3.39 -0.23 4.77
CA VAL A 90 1.95 0.10 4.77
C VAL A 90 1.38 0.31 3.36
N ASN A 91 2.24 0.61 2.39
CA ASN A 91 1.83 0.86 1.00
C ASN A 91 1.64 -0.42 0.20
N ASN A 92 2.30 -1.52 0.57
CA ASN A 92 2.37 -2.75 -0.21
C ASN A 92 0.99 -3.29 -0.59
N ALA A 93 0.08 -3.39 0.37
CA ALA A 93 -1.27 -3.90 0.13
C ALA A 93 -2.07 -3.05 -0.87
N GLY A 94 -1.95 -1.72 -0.78
CA GLY A 94 -2.58 -0.80 -1.73
C GLY A 94 -1.96 -0.90 -3.13
N PHE A 95 -0.65 -1.12 -3.23
CA PHE A 95 0.03 -1.31 -4.50
C PHE A 95 -0.33 -2.65 -5.14
N LEU A 96 -0.41 -3.71 -4.35
CA LEU A 96 -0.87 -5.00 -4.84
C LEU A 96 -2.32 -4.93 -5.34
N ALA A 97 -3.23 -4.27 -4.61
CA ALA A 97 -4.59 -4.06 -5.06
C ALA A 97 -4.65 -3.31 -6.41
N ALA A 98 -3.79 -2.31 -6.61
CA ALA A 98 -3.69 -1.58 -7.88
C ALA A 98 -3.22 -2.50 -9.02
N ILE A 99 -2.22 -3.35 -8.77
CA ILE A 99 -1.73 -4.34 -9.74
C ILE A 99 -2.84 -5.33 -10.10
N LEU A 100 -3.50 -5.92 -9.13
CA LEU A 100 -4.58 -6.89 -9.35
C LEU A 100 -5.77 -6.27 -10.12
N ARG A 101 -6.03 -4.97 -9.94
CA ARG A 101 -7.01 -4.24 -10.77
C ARG A 101 -6.53 -4.05 -12.21
N ALA A 102 -5.27 -3.71 -12.41
CA ALA A 102 -4.70 -3.57 -13.75
C ALA A 102 -4.70 -4.90 -14.51
N GLU A 103 -4.53 -6.02 -13.79
CA GLU A 103 -4.64 -7.38 -14.37
C GLU A 103 -6.09 -7.87 -14.55
N GLY A 104 -7.08 -7.10 -14.12
CA GLY A 104 -8.50 -7.47 -14.23
C GLY A 104 -8.93 -8.56 -13.25
N LEU A 105 -8.14 -8.83 -12.22
CA LEU A 105 -8.42 -9.79 -11.16
C LEU A 105 -9.27 -9.21 -10.04
N LEU A 106 -9.17 -7.88 -9.86
CA LEU A 106 -10.03 -7.09 -9.00
C LEU A 106 -10.72 -5.98 -9.82
N GLU A 107 -11.87 -5.54 -9.36
CA GLU A 107 -12.57 -4.35 -9.85
C GLU A 107 -12.97 -3.44 -8.67
N ALA A 108 -13.47 -2.23 -8.95
CA ALA A 108 -14.02 -1.39 -7.90
C ALA A 108 -15.30 -2.02 -7.34
N ALA A 109 -15.44 -2.04 -6.02
CA ALA A 109 -16.73 -2.38 -5.42
C ALA A 109 -17.74 -1.24 -5.70
N PRO A 110 -18.92 -1.53 -6.28
CA PRO A 110 -19.84 -0.50 -6.71
C PRO A 110 -20.41 0.32 -5.55
N ASP A 111 -20.66 -0.32 -4.42
CA ASP A 111 -21.41 0.25 -3.32
C ASP A 111 -20.52 0.72 -2.15
N VAL A 112 -19.22 0.45 -2.19
CA VAL A 112 -18.31 0.78 -1.10
C VAL A 112 -17.06 1.46 -1.63
N ALA A 113 -16.95 2.78 -1.35
CA ALA A 113 -15.80 3.58 -1.78
C ALA A 113 -14.47 2.96 -1.31
N HIS A 114 -13.48 2.98 -2.21
CA HIS A 114 -12.10 2.49 -1.97
C HIS A 114 -11.96 1.00 -1.65
N GLN A 115 -13.00 0.21 -1.86
CA GLN A 115 -12.93 -1.24 -1.79
C GLN A 115 -12.93 -1.86 -3.19
N HIS A 116 -12.61 -3.14 -3.22
CA HIS A 116 -12.48 -3.92 -4.42
C HIS A 116 -13.46 -5.10 -4.37
N ARG A 117 -13.67 -5.73 -5.51
CA ARG A 117 -14.38 -6.99 -5.65
C ARG A 117 -13.56 -7.94 -6.51
N VAL A 118 -13.55 -9.20 -6.16
CA VAL A 118 -12.91 -10.27 -6.93
C VAL A 118 -13.70 -10.54 -8.20
N THR A 119 -13.02 -10.61 -9.36
CA THR A 119 -13.70 -10.79 -10.66
C THR A 119 -13.94 -12.24 -11.05
N GLY A 120 -13.36 -13.20 -10.31
CA GLY A 120 -13.47 -14.64 -10.63
C GLY A 120 -12.64 -15.09 -11.84
N ARG A 121 -11.79 -14.25 -12.45
CA ARG A 121 -11.03 -14.56 -13.67
C ARG A 121 -9.66 -15.18 -13.42
N TRP A 122 -9.42 -15.70 -12.24
CA TRP A 122 -8.10 -16.14 -11.76
C TRP A 122 -7.51 -17.25 -12.58
N GLU A 123 -8.25 -18.34 -12.80
CA GLU A 123 -7.77 -19.50 -13.55
C GLU A 123 -7.48 -19.15 -15.02
N GLN A 124 -8.35 -18.37 -15.63
CA GLN A 124 -8.13 -17.90 -17.00
C GLN A 124 -6.87 -17.04 -17.09
N TRP A 125 -6.69 -16.11 -16.14
CA TRP A 125 -5.53 -15.23 -16.10
C TRP A 125 -4.24 -16.04 -15.88
N LYS A 126 -4.22 -16.96 -14.91
CA LYS A 126 -3.06 -17.85 -14.66
C LYS A 126 -2.67 -18.61 -15.92
N SER A 127 -3.64 -19.24 -16.58
CA SER A 127 -3.40 -19.98 -17.81
C SER A 127 -2.82 -19.11 -18.92
N GLN A 128 -3.30 -17.89 -19.09
CA GLN A 128 -2.79 -16.94 -20.07
C GLN A 128 -1.36 -16.51 -19.74
N GLN A 129 -1.05 -16.20 -18.47
CA GLN A 129 0.31 -15.80 -18.11
C GLN A 129 1.32 -16.93 -18.34
N LEU A 130 0.99 -18.17 -18.00
CA LEU A 130 1.89 -19.31 -18.17
C LEU A 130 2.18 -19.68 -19.63
N GLN A 131 1.36 -19.19 -20.58
CA GLN A 131 1.60 -19.35 -22.03
C GLN A 131 2.61 -18.33 -22.59
N LEU A 132 2.91 -17.25 -21.83
CA LEU A 132 3.85 -16.23 -22.28
C LEU A 132 5.28 -16.78 -22.26
N ASP A 133 6.08 -16.32 -23.21
CA ASP A 133 7.51 -16.52 -23.14
C ASP A 133 8.12 -15.68 -22.05
N GLY A 134 9.05 -16.25 -21.29
CA GLY A 134 9.68 -15.61 -20.14
C GLY A 134 11.17 -15.36 -20.37
N GLU A 135 11.64 -14.21 -19.94
CA GLU A 135 13.08 -13.89 -19.89
C GLU A 135 13.65 -14.23 -18.52
N PRO A 136 14.89 -14.73 -18.45
CA PRO A 136 15.56 -14.97 -17.17
C PRO A 136 15.52 -13.74 -16.26
N TYR A 137 15.07 -13.90 -15.03
CA TYR A 137 14.97 -12.82 -14.05
C TYR A 137 15.71 -13.20 -12.76
N VAL A 138 16.69 -12.39 -12.42
CA VAL A 138 17.39 -12.46 -11.14
C VAL A 138 16.85 -11.33 -10.26
N PRO A 139 16.26 -11.64 -9.10
CA PRO A 139 15.81 -10.62 -8.16
C PRO A 139 16.99 -9.74 -7.73
N GLU A 140 16.81 -8.42 -7.80
CA GLU A 140 17.77 -7.52 -7.17
C GLU A 140 17.74 -7.82 -5.67
N THR A 141 18.83 -8.37 -5.15
CA THR A 141 19.02 -8.53 -3.70
C THR A 141 18.80 -7.17 -3.05
N THR A 142 17.89 -7.12 -2.09
CA THR A 142 17.46 -5.93 -1.38
C THR A 142 18.64 -5.25 -0.66
N LYS A 143 19.43 -4.48 -1.40
CA LYS A 143 20.25 -3.45 -0.81
C LYS A 143 19.33 -2.24 -0.64
N PRO A 144 19.18 -1.66 0.56
CA PRO A 144 18.38 -0.46 0.71
C PRO A 144 18.91 0.61 -0.25
N PRO A 145 18.05 1.44 -0.85
CA PRO A 145 18.48 2.50 -1.73
C PRO A 145 19.45 3.39 -0.95
N VAL A 146 20.71 3.40 -1.38
CA VAL A 146 21.69 4.38 -0.93
C VAL A 146 21.18 5.69 -1.50
N THR A 147 20.58 6.54 -0.67
CA THR A 147 20.38 7.94 -1.00
C THR A 147 21.78 8.52 -1.24
N SER A 148 22.11 8.79 -2.51
CA SER A 148 23.27 9.59 -2.85
C SER A 148 23.17 10.92 -2.12
N PRO A 149 24.18 11.34 -1.37
CA PRO A 149 24.24 12.70 -0.85
C PRO A 149 24.35 13.64 -2.06
N ALA A 150 23.39 14.52 -2.21
CA ALA A 150 23.53 15.65 -3.12
C ALA A 150 24.78 16.43 -2.70
N GLU A 151 25.68 16.55 -3.62
CA GLU A 151 26.87 17.39 -3.61
C GLU A 151 26.48 18.82 -3.24
N SER A 152 26.76 19.21 -1.99
CA SER A 152 26.69 20.61 -1.57
C SER A 152 28.00 21.25 -1.93
N ALA A 153 27.98 22.05 -2.99
CA ALA A 153 29.02 22.95 -3.37
C ALA A 153 29.31 23.94 -2.23
N GLU A 154 30.55 23.94 -1.84
CA GLU A 154 31.24 24.89 -1.01
C GLU A 154 31.07 26.32 -1.53
N GLN A 155 30.63 27.24 -0.68
CA GLN A 155 31.04 28.66 -0.78
C GLN A 155 31.32 29.21 0.59
N THR A 156 32.62 29.32 0.85
CA THR A 156 33.27 30.11 1.88
C THR A 156 32.97 31.62 1.70
N SER A 157 32.62 32.30 2.76
CA SER A 157 33.14 33.63 3.16
C SER A 157 32.50 34.08 4.47
N GLY A 158 33.15 34.19 5.48
CA GLY A 158 33.96 34.95 6.34
C GLY A 158 33.29 36.20 6.88
N LYS A 159 33.23 36.33 8.20
CA LYS A 159 33.52 37.38 9.19
C LYS A 159 32.56 37.34 10.37
N VAL A 160 33.04 36.93 11.51
CA VAL A 160 33.65 37.63 12.65
C VAL A 160 32.79 38.72 13.30
N ASN A 161 32.66 38.56 14.63
CA ASN A 161 32.36 39.50 15.74
C ASN A 161 30.87 39.72 16.06
N THR A 162 30.42 39.80 17.31
CA THR A 162 31.02 40.05 18.63
C THR A 162 29.90 39.94 19.66
N ILE A 163 30.15 39.27 20.73
CA ILE A 163 29.75 39.41 22.15
C ILE A 163 28.76 40.55 22.49
N ILE A 164 27.78 40.28 23.39
CA ILE A 164 27.47 40.91 24.69
C ILE A 164 26.03 40.55 25.07
N ARG A 165 25.89 39.70 26.10
CA ARG A 165 25.47 39.94 27.49
C ARG A 165 24.02 40.35 27.78
N ASP A 166 23.52 39.55 28.69
CA ASP A 166 22.73 39.81 29.91
C ASP A 166 21.19 39.85 29.84
N GLY A 167 20.63 38.83 30.42
CA GLY A 167 19.83 38.67 31.63
C GLY A 167 18.40 39.31 31.64
N PRO A 168 17.59 39.04 32.69
CA PRO A 168 16.89 37.79 32.95
C PRO A 168 15.34 37.97 33.00
N HIS A 169 14.66 36.85 33.23
CA HIS A 169 13.25 36.63 33.61
C HIS A 169 12.46 37.78 34.30
N PRO A 170 11.10 37.82 34.20
CA PRO A 170 10.34 36.91 35.06
C PRO A 170 9.00 36.35 34.51
N SER A 171 8.62 35.29 35.19
CA SER A 171 7.33 34.66 35.29
C SER A 171 6.11 35.57 35.36
N GLN A 172 5.00 35.16 34.73
CA GLN A 172 3.70 35.32 35.34
C GLN A 172 2.71 34.19 34.95
N ARG A 173 2.31 33.59 36.02
CA ARG A 173 1.19 32.69 36.30
C ARG A 173 -0.17 33.39 36.12
N LYS A 174 -1.18 32.55 36.06
CA LYS A 174 -2.65 32.70 36.24
C LYS A 174 -3.39 32.65 34.90
N GLY A 175 -4.51 31.90 34.80
CA GLY A 175 -5.43 31.47 35.83
C GLY A 175 -6.40 30.43 35.29
N ARG A 176 -6.88 29.69 36.22
CA ARG A 176 -8.00 28.76 36.26
C ARG A 176 -9.30 29.36 35.68
N GLY A 177 -10.06 28.55 34.99
CA GLY A 177 -11.47 28.80 34.71
C GLY A 177 -12.24 27.50 34.64
N SER A 178 -12.65 27.00 35.78
CA SER A 178 -13.69 25.98 35.94
C SER A 178 -15.05 26.63 35.79
N LYS A 179 -15.98 25.99 35.09
CA LYS A 179 -17.45 26.00 35.34
C LYS A 179 -18.08 25.01 34.38
N ALA A 180 -18.56 23.95 34.90
CA ALA A 180 -19.84 23.61 35.53
C ALA A 180 -20.88 23.16 34.51
N ARG A 181 -21.17 21.88 34.59
CA ARG A 181 -22.41 21.14 34.65
C ARG A 181 -23.67 21.87 34.18
N SER A 182 -24.40 21.24 33.24
CA SER A 182 -25.85 21.16 33.41
C SER A 182 -26.31 19.76 33.01
N VAL A 183 -26.94 19.18 33.95
CA VAL A 183 -27.72 17.95 33.96
C VAL A 183 -29.11 18.31 33.38
N GLY A 184 -29.62 17.51 32.50
CA GLY A 184 -30.99 17.58 32.05
C GLY A 184 -31.48 16.17 31.80
N THR A 185 -32.30 15.69 32.71
CA THR A 185 -32.94 14.39 32.81
C THR A 185 -34.22 14.34 31.95
N PRO A 186 -34.86 13.19 31.76
CA PRO A 186 -35.57 12.79 30.58
C PRO A 186 -37.06 13.14 30.60
N GLN A 187 -37.71 13.11 29.47
CA GLN A 187 -39.16 13.03 29.41
C GLN A 187 -39.59 11.83 28.58
N GLU A 188 -40.10 10.89 29.33
CA GLU A 188 -41.02 9.84 28.99
C GLU A 188 -42.34 10.47 28.54
N GLN A 189 -42.92 10.05 27.42
CA GLN A 189 -44.31 10.13 27.15
C GLN A 189 -44.74 8.91 26.36
N GLU A 190 -45.37 8.01 27.14
CA GLU A 190 -46.37 7.04 26.72
C GLU A 190 -47.57 7.73 26.09
N ARG A 191 -48.22 7.01 25.23
CA ARG A 191 -49.69 6.73 25.08
C ARG A 191 -49.96 6.37 23.64
N ASP A 192 -50.45 5.24 23.49
CA ASP A 192 -51.77 4.56 23.47
C ASP A 192 -52.35 4.60 22.06
N ASP A 193 -52.50 3.46 21.52
CA ASP A 193 -53.64 2.53 21.46
C ASP A 193 -54.62 2.80 20.30
N ALA A 194 -55.14 1.68 19.82
CA ALA A 194 -56.37 1.41 19.09
C ALA A 194 -56.24 1.25 17.56
N SER A 195 -56.21 0.00 17.13
CA SER A 195 -57.41 -0.81 16.74
C SER A 195 -58.03 -0.52 15.38
N ALA A 196 -58.15 -1.62 14.67
CA ALA A 196 -59.29 -2.06 13.86
C ALA A 196 -59.39 -1.54 12.40
N THR A 197 -59.26 -2.32 11.47
CA THR A 197 -60.19 -3.15 10.70
C THR A 197 -59.44 -3.85 9.59
#